data_477f50dfc1fb181329ca7f488c143801
#
_entry.id   477f50dfc1fb181329ca7f488c143801
#
_cell.length_a   1.000
_cell.length_b   1.000
_cell.length_c   1.000
_cell.angle_alpha   90.00
_cell.angle_beta   90.00
_cell.angle_gamma   90.00
#
_symmetry.space_group_name_H-M   'P 1'
#
loop_
_entity.id
_entity.type
_entity.pdbx_description
1 polymer ?
#
loop_
_entity_poly.entity_id
_entity_poly.type
_entity_poly.pdbx_seq_one_letter_code
_entity_poly.pdbx_strand_id
1 'polypeptide(L)'
;MKLITAIIKPFKLEEVRASLDMLGITGMTITEVKGFGRQKGHTELYRGAEYVIDFLPKIKVEIAVSVDQVNDAIDAIIKSANTGKIGDGKIFVSSLDKVLRIRTGETDQDAI
;
A
#
# COMPACT_ATOMS: atom_id res chain seq x y z
N MET A 1 2.67 -15.91 8.68
CA MET A 1 1.84 -15.10 7.77
C MET A 1 1.97 -13.64 8.13
N LYS A 2 2.05 -12.79 7.13
CA LYS A 2 2.19 -11.35 7.32
C LYS A 2 1.18 -10.60 6.47
N LEU A 3 0.71 -9.47 6.99
CA LEU A 3 -0.06 -8.50 6.24
C LEU A 3 0.89 -7.38 5.82
N ILE A 4 0.98 -7.13 4.53
CA ILE A 4 1.70 -5.99 3.98
C ILE A 4 0.67 -4.96 3.60
N THR A 5 0.82 -3.77 4.16
CA THR A 5 -0.01 -2.61 3.85
C THR A 5 0.87 -1.56 3.20
N ALA A 6 0.57 -1.18 1.98
CA ALA A 6 1.32 -0.16 1.26
C ALA A 6 0.41 1.03 0.97
N ILE A 7 0.88 2.22 1.33
CA ILE A 7 0.23 3.47 0.96
C ILE A 7 1.04 4.06 -0.20
N ILE A 8 0.40 4.19 -1.34
CA ILE A 8 1.07 4.56 -2.59
C ILE A 8 0.35 5.70 -3.30
N LYS A 9 1.04 6.34 -4.24
CA LYS A 9 0.41 7.31 -5.15
C LYS A 9 -0.60 6.58 -6.05
N PRO A 10 -1.78 7.17 -6.31
CA PRO A 10 -2.83 6.49 -7.07
C PRO A 10 -2.40 6.02 -8.46
N PHE A 11 -1.59 6.79 -9.17
CA PHE A 11 -1.17 6.44 -10.53
C PHE A 11 -0.16 5.29 -10.58
N LYS A 12 0.34 4.84 -9.42
CA LYS A 12 1.26 3.70 -9.33
C LYS A 12 0.55 2.36 -9.09
N LEU A 13 -0.76 2.36 -8.91
CA LEU A 13 -1.50 1.16 -8.56
C LEU A 13 -1.31 0.03 -9.57
N GLU A 14 -1.44 0.31 -10.86
CA GLU A 14 -1.31 -0.73 -11.89
C GLU A 14 0.08 -1.33 -11.96
N GLU A 15 1.12 -0.52 -11.80
CA GLU A 15 2.49 -1.00 -11.77
C GLU A 15 2.75 -1.90 -10.55
N VAL A 16 2.23 -1.51 -9.38
CA VAL A 16 2.33 -2.30 -8.16
C VAL A 16 1.59 -3.63 -8.32
N ARG A 17 0.35 -3.59 -8.83
CA ARG A 17 -0.45 -4.79 -9.06
C ARG A 17 0.29 -5.76 -9.99
N ALA A 18 0.79 -5.27 -11.10
CA ALA A 18 1.51 -6.10 -12.07
C ALA A 18 2.77 -6.74 -11.47
N SER A 19 3.52 -5.97 -10.68
CA SER A 19 4.72 -6.48 -10.01
C SER A 19 4.41 -7.58 -9.00
N LEU A 20 3.34 -7.44 -8.25
CA LEU A 20 2.91 -8.45 -7.28
C LEU A 20 2.36 -9.69 -7.98
N ASP A 21 1.64 -9.50 -9.08
CA ASP A 21 1.12 -10.61 -9.88
C ASP A 21 2.25 -11.49 -10.41
N MET A 22 3.35 -10.91 -10.82
CA MET A 22 4.54 -11.64 -11.28
C MET A 22 5.15 -12.53 -10.19
N LEU A 23 4.91 -12.22 -8.94
CA LEU A 23 5.34 -13.05 -7.80
C LEU A 23 4.30 -14.10 -7.40
N GLY A 24 3.20 -14.19 -8.14
CA GLY A 24 2.10 -15.08 -7.80
C GLY A 24 1.20 -14.54 -6.70
N ILE A 25 1.34 -13.28 -6.32
CA ILE A 25 0.50 -12.63 -5.31
C ILE A 25 -0.65 -11.96 -6.05
N THR A 26 -1.81 -12.63 -6.10
CA THR A 26 -2.96 -12.19 -6.90
C THR A 26 -4.08 -11.60 -6.07
N GLY A 27 -4.20 -12.01 -4.79
CA GLY A 27 -5.22 -11.49 -3.90
C GLY A 27 -4.75 -10.20 -3.25
N MET A 28 -5.46 -9.11 -3.47
CA MET A 28 -5.18 -7.84 -2.81
C MET A 28 -6.45 -7.06 -2.54
N THR A 29 -6.43 -6.29 -1.47
CA THR A 29 -7.50 -5.38 -1.11
C THR A 29 -7.04 -3.96 -1.36
N ILE A 30 -7.85 -3.18 -2.05
CA ILE A 30 -7.52 -1.83 -2.44
C ILE A 30 -8.53 -0.88 -1.83
N THR A 31 -8.04 0.16 -1.16
CA THR A 31 -8.86 1.18 -0.54
C THR A 31 -8.38 2.56 -0.97
N GLU A 32 -9.30 3.40 -1.40
CA GLU A 32 -8.99 4.81 -1.64
C GLU A 32 -8.92 5.53 -0.29
N VAL A 33 -7.81 6.21 -0.05
CA VAL A 33 -7.57 6.90 1.21
C VAL A 33 -7.01 8.29 0.94
N LYS A 34 -6.95 9.10 1.97
CA LYS A 34 -6.31 10.41 1.91
C LYS A 34 -5.10 10.42 2.82
N GLY A 35 -3.98 10.86 2.28
CA GLY A 35 -2.78 11.06 3.06
C GLY A 35 -2.75 12.45 3.66
N PHE A 36 -2.30 12.52 4.90
CA PHE A 36 -1.96 13.78 5.56
C PHE A 36 -0.48 13.71 5.93
N GLY A 37 0.30 14.65 5.43
CA GLY A 37 1.73 14.63 5.69
C GLY A 37 2.41 15.94 5.29
N ARG A 38 3.71 15.96 5.43
CA ARG A 38 4.51 17.13 5.04
C ARG A 38 4.66 17.17 3.54
N GLN A 39 3.90 18.06 2.90
CA GLN A 39 3.99 18.30 1.47
C GLN A 39 4.43 19.73 1.25
N LYS A 40 5.74 19.91 1.06
CA LYS A 40 6.28 21.25 0.78
C LYS A 40 5.78 21.74 -0.56
N GLY A 41 5.36 22.99 -0.60
CA GLY A 41 4.93 23.65 -1.83
C GLY A 41 3.43 23.69 -2.05
N HIS A 42 2.63 23.00 -1.26
CA HIS A 42 1.18 23.10 -1.29
C HIS A 42 0.70 24.10 -0.25
N THR A 43 0.66 25.37 -0.62
CA THR A 43 0.11 26.42 0.24
C THR A 43 -1.00 27.15 -0.48
N GLU A 44 -2.07 27.46 0.25
CA GLU A 44 -3.11 28.34 -0.23
C GLU A 44 -3.23 29.54 0.69
N LEU A 45 -3.52 30.72 0.11
CA LEU A 45 -3.84 31.90 0.87
C LEU A 45 -5.35 31.96 1.07
N TYR A 46 -5.77 32.02 2.32
CA TYR A 46 -7.17 32.23 2.66
C TYR A 46 -7.27 33.32 3.72
N ARG A 47 -7.96 34.39 3.40
CA ARG A 47 -8.12 35.58 4.27
C ARG A 47 -6.77 36.13 4.76
N GLY A 48 -5.74 36.11 3.89
CA GLY A 48 -4.41 36.63 4.22
C GLY A 48 -3.53 35.68 5.04
N ALA A 49 -4.00 34.47 5.33
CA ALA A 49 -3.21 33.44 5.99
C ALA A 49 -2.83 32.33 5.02
N GLU A 50 -1.61 31.81 5.15
CA GLU A 50 -1.17 30.68 4.39
C GLU A 50 -1.63 29.38 5.06
N TYR A 51 -2.23 28.49 4.27
CA TYR A 51 -2.57 27.14 4.69
C TYR A 51 -1.78 26.14 3.86
N VAL A 52 -1.22 25.15 4.53
CA VAL A 52 -0.61 24.01 3.86
C VAL A 52 -1.71 22.96 3.65
N ILE A 53 -1.95 22.64 2.37
CA ILE A 53 -2.91 21.59 2.04
C ILE A 53 -2.16 20.26 2.06
N ASP A 54 -2.44 19.46 3.09
CA ASP A 54 -1.71 18.22 3.33
C ASP A 54 -2.52 16.97 2.99
N PHE A 55 -3.82 17.13 2.68
CA PHE A 55 -4.67 15.99 2.32
C PHE A 55 -4.59 15.72 0.83
N LEU A 56 -3.99 14.59 0.49
CA LEU A 56 -3.87 14.13 -0.89
C LEU A 56 -4.42 12.73 -1.05
N PRO A 57 -5.04 12.45 -2.22
CA PRO A 57 -5.49 11.09 -2.51
C PRO A 57 -4.31 10.12 -2.52
N LYS A 58 -4.52 8.97 -1.91
CA LYS A 58 -3.60 7.85 -1.90
C LYS A 58 -4.38 6.55 -2.09
N ILE A 59 -3.67 5.49 -2.38
CA ILE A 59 -4.23 4.13 -2.42
C ILE A 59 -3.58 3.31 -1.32
N LYS A 60 -4.41 2.60 -0.58
CA LYS A 60 -3.96 1.59 0.36
C LYS A 60 -4.11 0.21 -0.29
N VAL A 61 -3.02 -0.49 -0.44
CA VAL A 61 -2.97 -1.87 -0.94
C VAL A 61 -2.64 -2.79 0.22
N GLU A 62 -3.44 -3.82 0.44
CA GLU A 62 -3.20 -4.79 1.48
C GLU A 62 -3.11 -6.19 0.88
N ILE A 63 -2.07 -6.93 1.24
CA ILE A 63 -1.85 -8.30 0.82
C ILE A 63 -1.45 -9.15 2.02
N ALA A 64 -1.98 -10.37 2.07
CA ALA A 64 -1.58 -11.38 3.04
C ALA A 64 -0.61 -12.34 2.35
N VAL A 65 0.56 -12.53 2.93
CA VAL A 65 1.62 -13.35 2.34
C VAL A 65 2.26 -14.27 3.37
N SER A 66 2.91 -15.31 2.88
CA SER A 66 3.77 -16.14 3.74
C SER A 66 5.01 -15.34 4.14
N VAL A 67 5.63 -15.73 5.24
CA VAL A 67 6.87 -15.10 5.71
C VAL A 67 7.94 -15.11 4.61
N ASP A 68 8.02 -16.18 3.83
CA ASP A 68 9.02 -16.33 2.77
C ASP A 68 8.84 -15.33 1.63
N GLN A 69 7.63 -14.83 1.43
CA GLN A 69 7.33 -13.89 0.34
C GLN A 69 7.52 -12.42 0.72
N VAL A 70 7.71 -12.11 1.99
CA VAL A 70 7.69 -10.72 2.48
C VAL A 70 8.73 -9.84 1.78
N ASN A 71 9.98 -10.29 1.75
CA ASN A 71 11.05 -9.47 1.19
C ASN A 71 10.87 -9.23 -0.31
N ASP A 72 10.49 -10.26 -1.06
CA ASP A 72 10.24 -10.12 -2.49
C ASP A 72 9.07 -9.20 -2.78
N ALA A 73 8.00 -9.30 -1.98
CA ALA A 73 6.85 -8.42 -2.12
C ALA A 73 7.20 -6.97 -1.82
N ILE A 74 7.96 -6.71 -0.75
CA ILE A 74 8.43 -5.37 -0.42
C ILE A 74 9.27 -4.79 -1.55
N ASP A 75 10.22 -5.55 -2.06
CA ASP A 75 11.08 -5.10 -3.15
C ASP A 75 10.27 -4.77 -4.41
N ALA A 76 9.29 -5.61 -4.73
CA ALA A 76 8.42 -5.38 -5.88
C ALA A 76 7.61 -4.08 -5.73
N ILE A 77 7.07 -3.84 -4.55
CA ILE A 77 6.31 -2.62 -4.26
C ILE A 77 7.21 -1.38 -4.34
N ILE A 78 8.39 -1.44 -3.74
CA ILE A 78 9.33 -0.31 -3.76
C ILE A 78 9.72 0.03 -5.19
N LYS A 79 10.12 -0.96 -5.98
CA LYS A 79 10.55 -0.72 -7.37
C LYS A 79 9.43 -0.14 -8.23
N SER A 80 8.20 -0.59 -8.03
CA SER A 80 7.07 -0.16 -8.85
C SER A 80 6.43 1.15 -8.36
N ALA A 81 6.50 1.45 -7.07
CA ALA A 81 5.85 2.62 -6.49
C ALA A 81 6.76 3.83 -6.32
N ASN A 82 8.07 3.64 -6.31
CA ASN A 82 9.03 4.70 -6.02
C ASN A 82 9.15 5.67 -7.19
N THR A 83 8.96 6.96 -6.92
CA THR A 83 9.24 8.05 -7.87
C THR A 83 10.45 8.88 -7.45
N GLY A 84 10.96 8.67 -6.25
CA GLY A 84 12.02 9.47 -5.66
C GLY A 84 11.55 10.84 -5.15
N LYS A 85 10.25 11.09 -5.16
CA LYS A 85 9.66 12.36 -4.74
C LYS A 85 8.89 12.19 -3.44
N ILE A 86 8.69 13.31 -2.74
CA ILE A 86 7.87 13.36 -1.54
C ILE A 86 6.48 12.83 -1.86
N GLY A 87 5.93 12.04 -0.95
CA GLY A 87 4.60 11.48 -1.09
C GLY A 87 4.54 10.08 -1.68
N ASP A 88 5.68 9.43 -1.90
CA ASP A 88 5.72 8.05 -2.42
C ASP A 88 5.05 7.04 -1.49
N GLY A 89 4.92 7.36 -0.23
CA GLY A 89 4.21 6.54 0.73
C GLY A 89 5.10 5.65 1.59
N LYS A 90 4.47 4.69 2.23
CA LYS A 90 5.13 3.78 3.18
C LYS A 90 4.58 2.38 3.06
N ILE A 91 5.38 1.43 3.50
CA ILE A 91 4.98 0.03 3.62
C ILE A 91 5.02 -0.35 5.09
N PHE A 92 3.94 -1.00 5.54
CA PHE A 92 3.84 -1.52 6.90
C PHE A 92 3.71 -3.04 6.82
N VAL A 93 4.41 -3.74 7.70
CA VAL A 93 4.32 -5.19 7.79
C VAL A 93 3.89 -5.55 9.21
N SER A 94 2.83 -6.34 9.31
CA SER A 94 2.33 -6.83 10.60
C SER A 94 2.13 -8.33 10.56
N SER A 95 2.13 -8.95 11.73
CA SER A 95 1.89 -10.37 11.85
C SER A 95 0.40 -10.65 11.82
N LEU A 96 0.01 -11.70 11.10
CA LEU A 96 -1.34 -12.23 11.11
C LEU A 96 -1.38 -13.48 11.96
N ASP A 97 -2.23 -13.48 12.96
CA ASP A 97 -2.40 -14.64 13.84
C ASP A 97 -3.18 -15.74 13.15
N LYS A 98 -4.16 -15.38 12.34
CA LYS A 98 -5.05 -16.33 11.68
C LYS A 98 -5.64 -15.74 10.41
N VAL A 99 -5.79 -16.59 9.40
CA VAL A 99 -6.48 -16.25 8.16
C VAL A 99 -7.47 -17.37 7.85
N LEU A 100 -8.68 -17.01 7.43
CA LEU A 100 -9.70 -17.97 6.98
C LEU A 100 -10.29 -17.48 5.68
N ARG A 101 -10.46 -18.39 4.75
CA ARG A 101 -11.20 -18.11 3.51
C ARG A 101 -12.67 -18.36 3.77
N ILE A 102 -13.48 -17.35 3.56
CA ILE A 102 -14.91 -17.39 3.89
C ILE A 102 -15.64 -18.50 3.13
N ARG A 103 -15.41 -18.60 1.82
CA ARG A 103 -16.13 -19.56 0.98
C ARG A 103 -15.80 -21.02 1.30
N THR A 104 -14.53 -21.30 1.54
CA THR A 104 -14.05 -22.68 1.64
C THR A 104 -13.78 -23.15 3.07
N GLY A 105 -13.61 -22.20 4.00
CA GLY A 105 -13.17 -22.50 5.36
C GLY A 105 -11.71 -22.88 5.49
N GLU A 106 -10.94 -22.79 4.40
CA GLU A 106 -9.50 -23.00 4.44
C GLU A 106 -8.84 -22.03 5.41
N THR A 107 -7.78 -22.46 6.06
CA THR A 107 -7.12 -21.68 7.11
C THR A 107 -5.66 -21.43 6.79
N ASP A 108 -5.17 -20.30 7.28
CA ASP A 108 -3.76 -19.93 7.31
C ASP A 108 -3.11 -19.99 5.93
N GLN A 109 -2.04 -20.76 5.74
CA GLN A 109 -1.33 -20.82 4.46
C GLN A 109 -2.21 -21.25 3.29
N ASP A 110 -3.19 -22.11 3.55
CA ASP A 110 -4.12 -22.55 2.51
C ASP A 110 -5.15 -21.48 2.15
N ALA A 111 -5.29 -20.48 3.01
CA ALA A 111 -6.26 -19.39 2.81
C ALA A 111 -5.66 -18.16 2.11
N ILE A 112 -4.36 -18.11 1.96
CA ILE A 112 -3.71 -16.95 1.32
C ILE A 112 -3.16 -17.26 -0.06
#